data_8aa1e655cc2950632728a262e32f8ae3
#
_entry.id   8aa1e655cc2950632728a262e32f8ae3
#
_cell.length_a   1.000
_cell.length_b   1.000
_cell.length_c   1.000
_cell.angle_alpha   90.00
_cell.angle_beta   90.00
_cell.angle_gamma   90.00
#
_symmetry.space_group_name_H-M   'P 1'
#
loop_
_entity.id
_entity.type
_entity.pdbx_description
1 polymer ?
#
loop_
_entity_poly.entity_id
_entity_poly.type
_entity_poly.pdbx_seq_one_letter_code
_entity_poly.pdbx_strand_id
1 'polypeptide(L)'
;NGSGYSDEHKTIEGFAFTQMSGVGWFGDLGNFLVMPTTGKLQKIAGKEDGSIKGYRSAYDKATEIAKAGYYSVELTDYKIKVESSATPHCGILQFTFPSSEQSRIQIDLARRVGGTSTSQYVKVLDDHTIQGWMKCTPDGGGWGNGEGKADYTVYYYAQFSKPLSNYGFWSADIPDDWVRKRDEVVSIPYLTRVSQAPVIKDKKELEGKHLGFFTEFP
;
A
#
# COMPACT_ATOMS: atom_id res chain seq x y z
N ASN A 1 18.45 -21.07 11.65
CA ASN A 1 19.23 -19.82 11.70
C ASN A 1 18.34 -18.73 11.16
N GLY A 2 17.62 -18.05 12.07
CA GLY A 2 16.72 -16.97 11.75
C GLY A 2 17.48 -15.79 11.17
N SER A 3 17.15 -15.43 9.94
CA SER A 3 17.46 -14.13 9.41
C SER A 3 16.80 -13.11 10.32
N GLY A 4 17.60 -12.29 10.99
CA GLY A 4 17.12 -11.31 11.93
C GLY A 4 16.18 -10.31 11.28
N TYR A 5 14.91 -10.46 11.53
CA TYR A 5 14.03 -9.33 11.65
C TYR A 5 14.47 -8.62 12.92
N SER A 6 15.17 -7.52 12.79
CA SER A 6 15.52 -6.71 13.93
C SER A 6 14.22 -6.21 14.58
N ASP A 7 14.15 -6.26 15.90
CA ASP A 7 13.05 -5.69 16.70
C ASP A 7 12.92 -4.16 16.56
N GLU A 8 13.57 -3.58 15.56
CA GLU A 8 13.67 -2.13 15.30
C GLU A 8 12.47 -1.57 14.52
N HIS A 9 11.72 -2.38 13.79
CA HIS A 9 10.55 -1.90 13.06
C HIS A 9 9.31 -1.87 13.96
N LYS A 10 9.03 -0.70 14.52
CA LYS A 10 7.88 -0.47 15.41
C LYS A 10 6.61 -0.02 14.71
N THR A 11 6.62 0.03 13.37
CA THR A 11 5.50 0.55 12.59
C THR A 11 5.23 -0.27 11.33
N ILE A 12 3.96 -0.28 10.92
CA ILE A 12 3.49 -0.91 9.67
C ILE A 12 3.04 0.18 8.70
N GLU A 13 3.53 0.14 7.47
CA GLU A 13 3.09 1.02 6.37
C GLU A 13 1.80 0.54 5.73
N GLY A 14 1.58 -0.76 5.71
CA GLY A 14 0.43 -1.38 5.08
C GLY A 14 0.66 -2.87 4.82
N PHE A 15 -0.30 -3.46 4.15
CA PHE A 15 -0.32 -4.88 3.81
C PHE A 15 -0.23 -5.01 2.29
N ALA A 16 0.77 -5.71 1.82
CA ALA A 16 0.99 -5.94 0.40
C ALA A 16 0.84 -7.43 0.07
N PHE A 17 0.28 -7.71 -1.09
CA PHE A 17 0.21 -9.07 -1.59
C PHE A 17 1.49 -9.41 -2.35
N THR A 18 2.06 -10.54 -1.99
CA THR A 18 3.25 -11.08 -2.64
C THR A 18 2.85 -12.27 -3.49
N GLN A 19 3.14 -12.22 -4.78
CA GLN A 19 3.00 -13.39 -5.64
C GLN A 19 4.33 -14.15 -5.66
N MET A 20 4.34 -15.35 -5.13
CA MET A 20 5.45 -16.29 -5.31
C MET A 20 5.28 -17.00 -6.64
N SER A 21 6.04 -16.63 -7.65
CA SER A 21 6.14 -17.44 -8.88
C SER A 21 7.07 -18.63 -8.62
N GLY A 22 6.56 -19.82 -8.83
CA GLY A 22 7.14 -21.08 -8.37
C GLY A 22 8.34 -21.59 -9.13
N VAL A 23 9.40 -20.85 -9.37
CA VAL A 23 10.74 -21.40 -9.68
C VAL A 23 11.82 -20.39 -9.32
N GLY A 24 12.46 -20.57 -8.19
CA GLY A 24 13.64 -19.82 -7.79
C GLY A 24 13.36 -18.71 -6.78
N TRP A 25 14.35 -18.43 -5.99
CA TRP A 25 14.41 -17.38 -4.98
C TRP A 25 14.42 -15.99 -5.63
N PHE A 26 13.29 -15.54 -6.14
CA PHE A 26 13.11 -14.14 -6.47
C PHE A 26 12.29 -13.51 -5.35
N GLY A 27 12.89 -12.53 -4.72
CA GLY A 27 12.36 -11.91 -3.53
C GLY A 27 10.92 -11.44 -3.70
N ASP A 28 10.23 -11.47 -2.61
CA ASP A 28 8.86 -11.03 -2.44
C ASP A 28 8.64 -9.65 -3.04
N LEU A 29 7.98 -9.59 -4.17
CA LEU A 29 7.56 -8.34 -4.80
C LEU A 29 6.22 -7.95 -4.17
N GLY A 30 6.26 -7.35 -2.98
CA GLY A 30 5.06 -6.82 -2.34
C GLY A 30 4.50 -5.65 -3.14
N ASN A 31 3.37 -5.87 -3.77
CA ASN A 31 2.64 -4.89 -4.56
C ASN A 31 1.28 -4.61 -3.92
N PHE A 32 0.63 -3.50 -4.31
CA PHE A 32 -0.69 -3.09 -3.81
C PHE A 32 -0.72 -2.92 -2.30
N LEU A 33 -0.05 -1.89 -1.83
CA LEU A 33 -0.01 -1.57 -0.41
C LEU A 33 -1.40 -1.10 0.04
N VAL A 34 -2.04 -1.92 0.86
CA VAL A 34 -3.36 -1.66 1.44
C VAL A 34 -3.20 -1.26 2.90
N MET A 35 -3.81 -0.15 3.30
CA MET A 35 -3.75 0.34 4.67
C MET A 35 -5.14 0.75 5.16
N PRO A 36 -5.67 0.14 6.24
CA PRO A 36 -6.85 0.62 6.91
C PRO A 36 -6.49 1.79 7.83
N THR A 37 -7.28 2.85 7.81
CA THR A 37 -7.06 4.05 8.63
C THR A 37 -8.37 4.63 9.15
N THR A 38 -8.28 5.48 10.16
CA THR A 38 -9.37 6.33 10.63
C THR A 38 -8.97 7.80 10.58
N GLY A 39 -9.94 8.69 10.62
CA GLY A 39 -9.69 10.14 10.65
C GLY A 39 -9.25 10.71 9.30
N LYS A 40 -8.45 11.77 9.30
CA LYS A 40 -8.06 12.50 8.09
C LYS A 40 -7.23 11.65 7.13
N LEU A 41 -7.57 11.66 5.84
CA LEU A 41 -6.81 10.99 4.79
C LEU A 41 -5.35 11.47 4.76
N GLN A 42 -4.42 10.53 4.87
CA GLN A 42 -3.00 10.72 4.67
C GLN A 42 -2.59 10.00 3.38
N LYS A 43 -1.86 10.66 2.48
CA LYS A 43 -1.47 10.14 1.17
C LYS A 43 -0.03 9.63 1.12
N ILE A 44 0.69 9.73 2.23
CA ILE A 44 2.07 9.26 2.39
C ILE A 44 2.17 8.35 3.60
N ALA A 45 3.10 7.41 3.57
CA ALA A 45 3.38 6.57 4.73
C ALA A 45 3.97 7.36 5.90
N GLY A 46 4.62 8.47 5.62
CA GLY A 46 5.43 9.19 6.59
C GLY A 46 6.81 8.55 6.79
N LYS A 47 7.58 9.08 7.70
CA LYS A 47 8.88 8.54 8.08
C LYS A 47 8.79 7.64 9.30
N GLU A 48 9.64 6.64 9.35
CA GLU A 48 9.69 5.67 10.45
C GLU A 48 10.14 6.31 11.76
N ASP A 49 11.02 7.31 11.69
CA ASP A 49 11.48 8.10 12.82
C ASP A 49 10.41 9.06 13.40
N GLY A 50 9.23 9.11 12.79
CA GLY A 50 8.12 9.97 13.19
C GLY A 50 8.29 11.45 12.86
N SER A 51 9.39 11.85 12.20
CA SER A 51 9.66 13.27 11.83
C SER A 51 8.65 13.81 10.81
N ILE A 52 8.06 12.93 10.00
CA ILE A 52 6.97 13.25 9.08
C ILE A 52 5.85 12.23 9.31
N LYS A 53 4.69 12.73 9.73
CA LYS A 53 3.49 11.90 9.93
C LYS A 53 2.87 11.50 8.59
N GLY A 54 2.31 10.29 8.55
CA GLY A 54 1.59 9.74 7.43
C GLY A 54 0.61 8.67 7.88
N TYR A 55 0.25 7.77 6.99
CA TYR A 55 -0.69 6.67 7.31
C TYR A 55 -0.04 5.48 8.03
N ARG A 56 1.27 5.48 8.22
CA ARG A 56 1.99 4.45 9.01
C ARG A 56 1.41 4.37 10.42
N SER A 57 1.29 3.17 10.97
CA SER A 57 0.84 2.93 12.34
C SER A 57 1.87 2.17 13.14
N ALA A 58 1.99 2.51 14.41
CA ALA A 58 2.58 1.61 15.38
C ALA A 58 1.74 0.34 15.50
N TYR A 59 2.33 -0.74 15.97
CA TYR A 59 1.65 -1.99 16.25
C TYR A 59 2.15 -2.60 17.56
N ASP A 60 1.31 -3.40 18.19
CA ASP A 60 1.68 -4.13 19.40
C ASP A 60 2.08 -5.57 19.02
N LYS A 61 3.36 -5.86 19.19
CA LYS A 61 3.93 -7.20 18.95
C LYS A 61 3.23 -8.31 19.75
N ALA A 62 2.69 -7.98 20.92
CA ALA A 62 1.95 -8.95 21.74
C ALA A 62 0.62 -9.38 21.10
N THR A 63 0.08 -8.60 20.18
CA THR A 63 -1.14 -8.91 19.43
C THR A 63 -0.87 -9.67 18.14
N GLU A 64 0.39 -9.79 17.73
CA GLU A 64 0.76 -10.43 16.48
C GLU A 64 0.58 -11.96 16.55
N ILE A 65 -0.15 -12.48 15.60
CA ILE A 65 -0.32 -13.92 15.39
C ILE A 65 0.13 -14.26 13.99
N ALA A 66 1.18 -15.05 13.85
CA ALA A 66 1.66 -15.56 12.56
C ALA A 66 1.60 -17.09 12.56
N LYS A 67 0.76 -17.65 11.70
CA LYS A 67 0.60 -19.10 11.47
C LYS A 67 0.59 -19.38 9.98
N ALA A 68 0.83 -20.62 9.58
CA ALA A 68 0.69 -21.01 8.19
C ALA A 68 -0.73 -20.65 7.69
N GLY A 69 -0.79 -19.82 6.64
CA GLY A 69 -2.04 -19.37 6.04
C GLY A 69 -2.84 -18.33 6.81
N TYR A 70 -2.33 -17.81 7.94
CA TYR A 70 -3.04 -16.78 8.71
C TYR A 70 -2.07 -15.82 9.40
N TYR A 71 -2.35 -14.54 9.27
CA TYR A 71 -1.65 -13.47 10.01
C TYR A 71 -2.66 -12.50 10.63
N SER A 72 -2.39 -12.04 11.84
CA SER A 72 -3.14 -10.93 12.42
C SER A 72 -2.27 -10.03 13.28
N VAL A 73 -2.66 -8.76 13.39
CA VAL A 73 -1.99 -7.75 14.22
C VAL A 73 -2.95 -6.61 14.55
N GLU A 74 -2.72 -5.91 15.64
CA GLU A 74 -3.42 -4.67 15.96
C GLU A 74 -2.57 -3.44 15.60
N LEU A 75 -3.14 -2.54 14.79
CA LEU A 75 -2.60 -1.22 14.48
C LEU A 75 -2.99 -0.26 15.61
N THR A 76 -2.05 0.06 16.49
CA THR A 76 -2.35 0.74 17.74
C THR A 76 -2.77 2.19 17.56
N ASP A 77 -2.24 2.91 16.55
CA ASP A 77 -2.59 4.30 16.29
C ASP A 77 -4.05 4.46 15.81
N TYR A 78 -4.58 3.44 15.15
CA TYR A 78 -5.93 3.42 14.62
C TYR A 78 -6.88 2.52 15.42
N LYS A 79 -6.36 1.69 16.33
CA LYS A 79 -7.10 0.65 17.04
C LYS A 79 -7.84 -0.30 16.08
N ILE A 80 -7.18 -0.65 15.00
CA ILE A 80 -7.72 -1.52 13.96
C ILE A 80 -7.04 -2.88 14.07
N LYS A 81 -7.85 -3.95 14.23
CA LYS A 81 -7.35 -5.31 14.08
C LYS A 81 -7.33 -5.66 12.59
N VAL A 82 -6.19 -6.14 12.13
CA VAL A 82 -6.01 -6.63 10.76
C VAL A 82 -5.82 -8.13 10.81
N GLU A 83 -6.52 -8.84 9.93
CA GLU A 83 -6.41 -10.27 9.71
C GLU A 83 -6.19 -10.53 8.23
N SER A 84 -5.31 -11.45 7.90
CA SER A 84 -5.03 -11.80 6.52
C SER A 84 -4.81 -13.29 6.30
N SER A 85 -5.20 -13.74 5.13
CA SER A 85 -4.95 -15.07 4.62
C SER A 85 -4.72 -15.02 3.11
N ALA A 86 -4.07 -15.99 2.55
CA ALA A 86 -3.77 -16.03 1.13
C ALA A 86 -3.80 -17.46 0.57
N THR A 87 -4.15 -17.54 -0.71
CA THR A 87 -3.93 -18.70 -1.58
C THR A 87 -2.81 -18.35 -2.58
N PRO A 88 -2.38 -19.27 -3.45
CA PRO A 88 -1.35 -18.96 -4.46
C PRO A 88 -1.67 -17.76 -5.37
N HIS A 89 -2.95 -17.41 -5.56
CA HIS A 89 -3.37 -16.38 -6.51
C HIS A 89 -4.32 -15.32 -5.92
N CYS A 90 -4.79 -15.52 -4.69
CA CYS A 90 -5.74 -14.60 -4.06
C CYS A 90 -5.31 -14.31 -2.62
N GLY A 91 -5.58 -13.09 -2.17
CA GLY A 91 -5.45 -12.71 -0.77
C GLY A 91 -6.76 -12.17 -0.23
N ILE A 92 -6.97 -12.33 1.06
CA ILE A 92 -8.07 -11.72 1.80
C ILE A 92 -7.52 -10.91 2.96
N LEU A 93 -8.05 -9.71 3.12
CA LEU A 93 -7.79 -8.83 4.26
C LEU A 93 -9.12 -8.56 4.97
N GLN A 94 -9.14 -8.74 6.27
CA GLN A 94 -10.25 -8.36 7.12
C GLN A 94 -9.80 -7.29 8.10
N PHE A 95 -10.55 -6.19 8.15
CA PHE A 95 -10.28 -5.08 9.05
C PHE A 95 -11.44 -4.91 10.03
N THR A 96 -11.13 -4.97 11.32
CA THR A 96 -12.07 -4.64 12.38
C THR A 96 -11.76 -3.24 12.87
N PHE A 97 -12.61 -2.29 12.49
CA PHE A 97 -12.48 -0.89 12.88
C PHE A 97 -13.09 -0.63 14.26
N PRO A 98 -12.54 0.31 15.04
CA PRO A 98 -13.26 0.88 16.16
C PRO A 98 -14.48 1.67 15.66
N SER A 99 -15.39 2.03 16.55
CA SER A 99 -16.45 2.98 16.19
C SER A 99 -15.84 4.30 15.70
N SER A 100 -16.06 4.63 14.45
CA SER A 100 -15.51 5.82 13.78
C SER A 100 -16.38 6.22 12.60
N GLU A 101 -16.65 7.51 12.46
CA GLU A 101 -17.34 8.08 11.30
C GLU A 101 -16.46 8.18 10.05
N GLN A 102 -15.15 7.91 10.18
CA GLN A 102 -14.16 8.04 9.11
C GLN A 102 -13.28 6.78 8.99
N SER A 103 -13.94 5.62 8.99
CA SER A 103 -13.26 4.36 8.70
C SER A 103 -12.92 4.28 7.21
N ARG A 104 -11.69 3.96 6.89
CA ARG A 104 -11.19 4.00 5.49
C ARG A 104 -10.28 2.83 5.18
N ILE A 105 -10.42 2.33 3.97
CA ILE A 105 -9.40 1.50 3.33
C ILE A 105 -8.77 2.33 2.22
N GLN A 106 -7.44 2.45 2.24
CA GLN A 106 -6.67 3.12 1.19
C GLN A 106 -5.67 2.16 0.57
N ILE A 107 -5.44 2.33 -0.72
CA ILE A 107 -4.49 1.56 -1.52
C ILE A 107 -3.50 2.54 -2.14
N ASP A 108 -2.25 2.48 -1.71
CA ASP A 108 -1.18 3.27 -2.29
C ASP A 108 -0.54 2.46 -3.43
N LEU A 109 -1.02 2.68 -4.64
CA LEU A 109 -0.57 1.97 -5.84
C LEU A 109 0.84 2.39 -6.28
N ALA A 110 1.35 3.50 -5.78
CA ALA A 110 2.71 3.92 -6.07
C ALA A 110 3.74 3.17 -5.24
N ARG A 111 3.35 2.53 -4.15
CA ARG A 111 4.28 1.84 -3.23
C ARG A 111 4.42 0.37 -3.57
N ARG A 112 5.66 -0.10 -3.58
CA ARG A 112 6.04 -1.51 -3.55
C ARG A 112 7.16 -1.72 -2.53
N VAL A 113 7.40 -2.95 -2.11
CA VAL A 113 8.49 -3.24 -1.18
C VAL A 113 9.82 -2.77 -1.76
N GLY A 114 10.48 -1.87 -1.03
CA GLY A 114 11.78 -1.32 -1.37
C GLY A 114 11.79 -0.26 -2.48
N GLY A 115 10.63 0.19 -2.97
CA GLY A 115 10.59 1.18 -4.04
C GLY A 115 9.21 1.70 -4.40
N THR A 116 9.08 2.21 -5.63
CA THR A 116 7.83 2.71 -6.20
C THR A 116 7.53 2.03 -7.53
N SER A 117 6.25 1.96 -7.89
CA SER A 117 5.84 1.75 -9.28
C SER A 117 5.96 3.06 -10.06
N THR A 118 6.11 2.99 -11.37
CA THR A 118 6.35 4.16 -12.22
C THR A 118 5.09 4.72 -12.84
N SER A 119 4.06 3.90 -12.97
CA SER A 119 2.76 4.32 -13.47
C SER A 119 1.68 3.37 -12.94
N GLN A 120 0.48 3.88 -12.74
CA GLN A 120 -0.60 3.15 -12.11
C GLN A 120 -1.94 3.48 -12.75
N TYR A 121 -2.86 2.53 -12.66
CA TYR A 121 -4.23 2.68 -13.09
C TYR A 121 -5.18 2.01 -12.11
N VAL A 122 -6.33 2.63 -11.89
CA VAL A 122 -7.43 2.07 -11.11
C VAL A 122 -8.77 2.44 -11.74
N LYS A 123 -9.70 1.49 -11.73
CA LYS A 123 -11.07 1.66 -12.19
C LYS A 123 -12.05 1.04 -11.21
N VAL A 124 -13.08 1.78 -10.86
CA VAL A 124 -14.25 1.29 -10.14
C VAL A 124 -15.20 0.67 -11.16
N LEU A 125 -15.44 -0.63 -11.06
CA LEU A 125 -16.30 -1.38 -11.98
C LEU A 125 -17.78 -1.29 -11.58
N ASP A 126 -18.02 -1.47 -10.29
CA ASP A 126 -19.33 -1.43 -9.66
C ASP A 126 -19.20 -0.93 -8.22
N ASP A 127 -20.25 -1.02 -7.44
CA ASP A 127 -20.28 -0.54 -6.06
C ASP A 127 -19.47 -1.39 -5.06
N HIS A 128 -18.89 -2.51 -5.48
CA HIS A 128 -18.05 -3.36 -4.63
C HIS A 128 -16.68 -3.68 -5.22
N THR A 129 -16.42 -3.28 -6.46
CA THR A 129 -15.31 -3.86 -7.23
C THR A 129 -14.42 -2.79 -7.85
N ILE A 130 -13.13 -2.96 -7.68
CA ILE A 130 -12.11 -2.20 -8.40
C ILE A 130 -11.17 -3.14 -9.15
N GLN A 131 -10.60 -2.65 -10.23
CA GLN A 131 -9.48 -3.30 -10.93
C GLN A 131 -8.45 -2.27 -11.34
N GLY A 132 -7.26 -2.74 -11.67
CA GLY A 132 -6.22 -1.87 -12.17
C GLY A 132 -4.90 -2.57 -12.38
N TRP A 133 -3.85 -1.77 -12.48
CA TRP A 133 -2.49 -2.26 -12.65
C TRP A 133 -1.46 -1.29 -12.08
N MET A 134 -0.27 -1.83 -11.81
CA MET A 134 0.94 -1.09 -11.44
C MET A 134 2.05 -1.50 -12.38
N LYS A 135 2.70 -0.53 -13.03
CA LYS A 135 3.92 -0.77 -13.81
C LYS A 135 5.14 -0.54 -12.92
N CYS A 136 5.97 -1.56 -12.79
CA CYS A 136 7.18 -1.58 -11.99
C CYS A 136 8.38 -1.70 -12.89
N THR A 137 9.17 -0.65 -12.98
CA THR A 137 10.40 -0.61 -13.78
C THR A 137 11.63 -0.48 -12.86
N PRO A 138 12.85 -0.72 -13.37
CA PRO A 138 14.08 -0.50 -12.59
C PRO A 138 14.20 0.90 -12.00
N ASP A 139 13.64 1.91 -12.69
CA ASP A 139 13.68 3.31 -12.24
C ASP A 139 12.93 3.54 -10.91
N GLY A 140 11.94 2.70 -10.62
CA GLY A 140 11.18 2.78 -9.38
C GLY A 140 11.92 2.25 -8.15
N GLY A 141 13.10 1.68 -8.30
CA GLY A 141 13.80 1.03 -7.20
C GLY A 141 13.18 -0.32 -6.81
N GLY A 142 13.48 -0.80 -5.61
CA GLY A 142 12.95 -2.04 -5.06
C GLY A 142 13.82 -3.26 -5.33
N TRP A 143 13.33 -4.43 -4.90
CA TRP A 143 14.00 -5.70 -5.12
C TRP A 143 14.06 -6.01 -6.63
N GLY A 144 15.17 -6.56 -7.09
CA GLY A 144 15.41 -6.83 -8.50
C GLY A 144 16.15 -5.70 -9.25
N ASN A 145 16.68 -4.72 -8.53
CA ASN A 145 17.48 -3.62 -9.08
C ASN A 145 18.92 -4.00 -9.46
N GLY A 146 19.31 -5.25 -9.31
CA GLY A 146 20.59 -5.75 -9.75
C GLY A 146 20.65 -5.90 -11.27
N GLU A 147 21.58 -6.72 -11.75
CA GLU A 147 21.76 -7.01 -13.18
C GLU A 147 20.49 -7.62 -13.85
N GLY A 148 19.60 -8.24 -13.05
CA GLY A 148 18.27 -8.70 -13.48
C GLY A 148 17.21 -7.63 -13.22
N LYS A 149 17.19 -6.59 -14.01
CA LYS A 149 16.27 -5.45 -13.90
C LYS A 149 14.80 -5.89 -13.95
N ALA A 150 14.08 -5.74 -12.84
CA ALA A 150 12.66 -6.05 -12.80
C ALA A 150 11.85 -5.04 -13.60
N ASP A 151 11.30 -5.46 -14.74
CA ASP A 151 10.36 -4.69 -15.55
C ASP A 151 9.12 -5.56 -15.76
N TYR A 152 8.03 -5.23 -15.05
CA TYR A 152 6.80 -6.00 -15.08
C TYR A 152 5.59 -5.10 -14.78
N THR A 153 4.42 -5.57 -15.21
CA THR A 153 3.13 -4.97 -14.83
C THR A 153 2.34 -6.00 -14.02
N VAL A 154 1.88 -5.58 -12.86
CA VAL A 154 0.99 -6.37 -12.01
C VAL A 154 -0.43 -5.88 -12.19
N TYR A 155 -1.34 -6.78 -12.50
CA TYR A 155 -2.77 -6.51 -12.59
C TYR A 155 -3.46 -6.99 -11.33
N TYR A 156 -4.50 -6.29 -10.90
CA TYR A 156 -5.28 -6.67 -9.74
C TYR A 156 -6.77 -6.52 -9.98
N TYR A 157 -7.52 -7.30 -9.23
CA TYR A 157 -8.96 -7.23 -9.10
C TYR A 157 -9.29 -7.36 -7.61
N ALA A 158 -10.03 -6.43 -7.05
CA ALA A 158 -10.34 -6.43 -5.63
C ALA A 158 -11.84 -6.21 -5.41
N GLN A 159 -12.42 -7.04 -4.52
CA GLN A 159 -13.79 -6.93 -4.08
C GLN A 159 -13.85 -6.51 -2.61
N PHE A 160 -14.78 -5.63 -2.30
CA PHE A 160 -15.07 -5.16 -0.95
C PHE A 160 -16.38 -5.78 -0.46
N SER A 161 -16.44 -6.15 0.81
CA SER A 161 -17.65 -6.69 1.43
C SER A 161 -18.74 -5.64 1.65
N LYS A 162 -18.36 -4.35 1.66
CA LYS A 162 -19.27 -3.21 1.79
C LYS A 162 -19.24 -2.35 0.53
N PRO A 163 -20.36 -1.65 0.20
CA PRO A 163 -20.40 -0.77 -0.97
C PRO A 163 -19.38 0.37 -0.90
N LEU A 164 -18.81 0.70 -2.05
CA LEU A 164 -17.92 1.84 -2.27
C LEU A 164 -18.72 3.15 -2.37
N SER A 165 -19.39 3.54 -1.28
CA SER A 165 -20.32 4.68 -1.28
C SER A 165 -19.60 6.04 -1.28
N ASN A 166 -18.40 6.12 -0.74
CA ASN A 166 -17.60 7.34 -0.68
C ASN A 166 -16.15 6.99 -1.00
N TYR A 167 -15.78 7.09 -2.27
CA TYR A 167 -14.42 6.79 -2.71
C TYR A 167 -13.80 7.98 -3.45
N GLY A 168 -12.51 7.90 -3.65
CA GLY A 168 -11.75 8.86 -4.43
C GLY A 168 -10.34 8.39 -4.73
N PHE A 169 -9.63 9.24 -5.43
CA PHE A 169 -8.27 9.00 -5.87
C PHE A 169 -7.38 10.17 -5.47
N TRP A 170 -6.09 9.94 -5.45
CA TRP A 170 -5.08 11.01 -5.50
C TRP A 170 -4.03 10.64 -6.51
N SER A 171 -3.42 11.62 -7.12
CA SER A 171 -2.27 11.45 -8.02
C SER A 171 -1.35 12.65 -7.87
N ALA A 172 -0.06 12.40 -7.77
CA ALA A 172 0.92 13.44 -7.66
C ALA A 172 1.72 13.56 -8.96
N ASP A 173 1.84 14.79 -9.45
CA ASP A 173 2.75 15.11 -10.53
C ASP A 173 4.18 15.21 -9.97
N ILE A 174 4.95 14.15 -10.20
CA ILE A 174 6.36 14.05 -9.82
C ILE A 174 7.20 14.14 -11.10
N PRO A 175 8.22 15.01 -11.15
CA PRO A 175 9.13 15.11 -12.28
C PRO A 175 9.76 13.76 -12.63
N ASP A 176 9.94 13.49 -13.94
CA ASP A 176 10.47 12.21 -14.41
C ASP A 176 11.96 12.03 -14.07
N ASP A 177 12.68 13.13 -13.93
CA ASP A 177 14.08 13.16 -13.50
C ASP A 177 14.29 12.93 -12.00
N TRP A 178 13.21 12.94 -11.22
CA TRP A 178 13.29 12.52 -9.82
C TRP A 178 13.48 11.01 -9.78
N VAL A 179 14.72 10.63 -9.54
CA VAL A 179 15.09 9.21 -9.44
C VAL A 179 14.35 8.60 -8.26
N ARG A 180 13.54 7.58 -8.55
CA ARG A 180 12.63 6.94 -7.58
C ARG A 180 13.32 5.80 -6.86
N LYS A 181 14.56 6.03 -6.43
CA LYS A 181 15.29 5.09 -5.59
C LYS A 181 14.73 5.14 -4.18
N ARG A 182 14.96 4.08 -3.42
CA ARG A 182 14.47 3.92 -2.06
C ARG A 182 14.68 5.17 -1.19
N ASP A 183 15.84 5.79 -1.26
CA ASP A 183 16.21 6.95 -0.45
C ASP A 183 15.49 8.23 -0.89
N GLU A 184 15.10 8.35 -2.15
CA GLU A 184 14.40 9.51 -2.70
C GLU A 184 12.90 9.46 -2.47
N VAL A 185 12.31 8.26 -2.37
CA VAL A 185 10.90 8.07 -2.00
C VAL A 185 10.61 8.63 -0.60
N VAL A 186 11.62 8.69 0.24
CA VAL A 186 11.53 9.27 1.59
C VAL A 186 12.06 10.69 1.67
N SER A 187 12.46 11.31 0.56
CA SER A 187 12.91 12.69 0.53
C SER A 187 11.77 13.65 0.88
N ILE A 188 12.09 14.76 1.57
CA ILE A 188 11.09 15.75 1.99
C ILE A 188 10.34 16.36 0.80
N PRO A 189 11.00 16.77 -0.30
CA PRO A 189 10.31 17.32 -1.47
C PRO A 189 9.29 16.34 -2.08
N TYR A 190 9.67 15.05 -2.21
CA TYR A 190 8.78 14.00 -2.69
C TYR A 190 7.55 13.83 -1.79
N LEU A 191 7.78 13.63 -0.50
CA LEU A 191 6.70 13.44 0.47
C LEU A 191 5.76 14.65 0.52
N THR A 192 6.31 15.85 0.45
CA THR A 192 5.53 17.09 0.41
C THR A 192 4.63 17.12 -0.80
N ARG A 193 5.16 16.82 -2.00
CA ARG A 193 4.39 16.85 -3.24
C ARG A 193 3.25 15.82 -3.24
N VAL A 194 3.52 14.60 -2.80
CA VAL A 194 2.48 13.56 -2.70
C VAL A 194 1.43 13.92 -1.64
N SER A 195 1.84 14.44 -0.48
CA SER A 195 0.91 14.83 0.58
C SER A 195 -0.04 15.94 0.15
N GLN A 196 0.41 16.86 -0.72
CA GLN A 196 -0.35 17.97 -1.27
C GLN A 196 -1.16 17.62 -2.52
N ALA A 197 -1.02 16.40 -3.06
CA ALA A 197 -1.77 15.98 -4.23
C ALA A 197 -3.29 16.18 -4.03
N PRO A 198 -4.03 16.64 -5.03
CA PRO A 198 -5.46 16.85 -4.90
C PRO A 198 -6.19 15.50 -4.72
N VAL A 199 -7.32 15.55 -4.02
CA VAL A 199 -8.27 14.44 -3.97
C VAL A 199 -9.27 14.61 -5.10
N ILE A 200 -9.47 13.53 -5.86
CA ILE A 200 -10.34 13.47 -7.04
C ILE A 200 -11.48 12.50 -6.73
N LYS A 201 -12.73 12.99 -6.69
CA LYS A 201 -13.92 12.19 -6.31
C LYS A 201 -14.91 11.97 -7.43
N ASP A 202 -14.87 12.74 -8.48
CA ASP A 202 -15.83 12.80 -9.58
C ASP A 202 -15.50 11.89 -10.77
N LYS A 203 -14.56 10.97 -10.57
CA LYS A 203 -14.14 10.01 -11.59
C LYS A 203 -14.38 8.57 -11.16
N LYS A 204 -14.61 7.69 -12.14
CA LYS A 204 -14.67 6.24 -11.95
C LYS A 204 -13.35 5.55 -12.23
N GLU A 205 -12.44 6.21 -12.91
CA GLU A 205 -11.12 5.66 -13.24
C GLU A 205 -10.08 6.77 -13.31
N LEU A 206 -8.86 6.41 -13.01
CA LEU A 206 -7.71 7.31 -13.11
C LEU A 206 -6.45 6.51 -13.47
N GLU A 207 -5.69 7.06 -14.40
CA GLU A 207 -4.33 6.67 -14.71
C GLU A 207 -3.39 7.81 -14.33
N GLY A 208 -2.24 7.51 -13.75
CA GLY A 208 -1.32 8.55 -13.33
C GLY A 208 -0.07 8.02 -12.66
N LYS A 209 0.67 8.97 -12.06
CA LYS A 209 1.87 8.71 -11.26
C LYS A 209 1.56 8.99 -9.79
N HIS A 210 2.16 8.19 -8.90
CA HIS A 210 1.91 8.29 -7.45
C HIS A 210 0.42 8.29 -7.12
N LEU A 211 -0.28 7.38 -7.80
CA LEU A 211 -1.70 7.20 -7.71
C LEU A 211 -2.05 6.36 -6.47
N GLY A 212 -3.08 6.78 -5.77
CA GLY A 212 -3.73 5.96 -4.77
C GLY A 212 -5.24 6.04 -4.88
N PHE A 213 -5.88 5.06 -4.29
CA PHE A 213 -7.33 4.92 -4.17
C PHE A 213 -7.71 4.86 -2.70
N PHE A 214 -8.86 5.39 -2.35
CA PHE A 214 -9.45 5.17 -1.02
C PHE A 214 -10.96 5.03 -1.10
N THR A 215 -11.50 4.33 -0.13
CA THR A 215 -12.94 4.27 0.12
C THR A 215 -13.22 4.40 1.61
N GLU A 216 -14.26 5.14 1.94
CA GLU A 216 -14.69 5.40 3.31
C GLU A 216 -15.99 4.65 3.61
N PHE A 217 -16.08 4.15 4.82
CA PHE A 217 -17.25 3.43 5.33
C PHE A 217 -17.74 4.15 6.58
N PRO A 218 -19.05 4.34 6.73
CA PRO A 218 -19.64 4.89 7.95
C PRO A 218 -19.53 3.94 9.13
#